data_bb42f2a34d4399b5fcef0554d65f0c1b
#
_entry.id   bb42f2a34d4399b5fcef0554d65f0c1b
#
_cell.length_a   1.000
_cell.length_b   1.000
_cell.length_c   1.000
_cell.angle_alpha   90.00
_cell.angle_beta   90.00
_cell.angle_gamma   90.00
#
_symmetry.space_group_name_H-M   'P 1'
#
loop_
_entity.id
_entity.type
_entity.pdbx_description
1 polymer ?
#
loop_
_entity_poly.entity_id
_entity_poly.type
_entity_poly.pdbx_seq_one_letter_code
_entity_poly.pdbx_strand_id
1 'polypeptide(L)'
;MSEIADFLTRLLAIERAWTLLPADIEEALRLGSASAHVLIRAAELIAPTDPDRAHGLLEQAVQLDAPPAPAQLALSRSFRARGEEAEASRWLRGAMLRARPDAALLLELAAIETDHAAEIVTAAQRFSCRDAATAADAASALVAYGKLPEARIAGTIAFEAGAREGDFLTLYSDLLANPTLSDAATLPDGPLGMPHWWYVSTKAAQARLTAAYPAAPIIARAASREQSGAWVWPDAIGAFLKTRIADAKPFSWIRLGDGEARFLMHLHPELRAALPTREAMAMAKQIWFAWFGQDLDNVPAESIAALGERLDQAIRNADLIGVTSEQRLETDATHYGFCAGLETYLATLLADQASCLFCDAMAPVWLNRMDPFFGSLLRGLDFLGVVSPHPDLAYRLQRHLQIGAVASYDLPGETRLGRAIEHGNRGTHFPEVYERTLAALTVPRPGAVFLVAGGLLGKIYCDRIRELGGIALDIGAIADAWAGYNRRGQLLERAPALAP
;
A
#
# COMPACT_ATOMS: atom_id res chain seq x y z
N MET A 1 -31.37 -3.71 -41.43
CA MET A 1 -29.95 -3.42 -41.66
C MET A 1 -29.38 -2.39 -40.62
N SER A 2 -30.18 -1.41 -40.17
CA SER A 2 -29.67 -0.43 -39.19
C SER A 2 -29.43 -1.03 -37.77
N GLU A 3 -30.31 -1.90 -37.27
CA GLU A 3 -30.17 -2.53 -35.96
C GLU A 3 -28.94 -3.43 -35.86
N ILE A 4 -28.64 -4.18 -36.91
CA ILE A 4 -27.43 -5.03 -36.96
C ILE A 4 -26.17 -4.16 -37.03
N ALA A 5 -26.17 -3.05 -37.77
CA ALA A 5 -25.03 -2.14 -37.83
C ALA A 5 -24.79 -1.44 -36.51
N ASP A 6 -25.84 -0.99 -35.80
CA ASP A 6 -25.75 -0.37 -34.48
C ASP A 6 -25.31 -1.37 -33.41
N PHE A 7 -25.77 -2.62 -33.52
CA PHE A 7 -25.35 -3.69 -32.61
C PHE A 7 -23.88 -4.05 -32.84
N LEU A 8 -23.43 -4.23 -34.08
CA LEU A 8 -22.02 -4.50 -34.39
C LEU A 8 -21.09 -3.36 -33.97
N THR A 9 -21.56 -2.12 -34.10
CA THR A 9 -20.78 -0.94 -33.64
C THR A 9 -20.61 -0.96 -32.11
N ARG A 10 -21.67 -1.32 -31.36
CA ARG A 10 -21.60 -1.51 -29.89
C ARG A 10 -20.70 -2.67 -29.51
N LEU A 11 -20.81 -3.80 -30.19
CA LEU A 11 -19.97 -4.98 -30.00
C LEU A 11 -18.49 -4.66 -30.23
N LEU A 12 -18.15 -3.96 -31.27
CA LEU A 12 -16.78 -3.53 -31.57
C LEU A 12 -16.24 -2.55 -30.51
N ALA A 13 -17.09 -1.69 -29.96
CA ALA A 13 -16.72 -0.80 -28.86
C ALA A 13 -16.52 -1.58 -27.54
N ILE A 14 -17.36 -2.58 -27.26
CA ILE A 14 -17.27 -3.46 -26.09
C ILE A 14 -16.08 -4.42 -26.23
N GLU A 15 -15.82 -4.96 -27.43
CA GLU A 15 -14.67 -5.81 -27.73
C GLU A 15 -13.35 -5.08 -27.42
N ARG A 16 -13.26 -3.79 -27.74
CA ARG A 16 -12.11 -2.95 -27.35
C ARG A 16 -11.98 -2.74 -25.83
N ALA A 17 -13.08 -2.84 -25.09
CA ALA A 17 -13.13 -2.65 -23.65
C ALA A 17 -13.11 -3.97 -22.85
N TRP A 18 -13.13 -5.15 -23.48
CA TRP A 18 -13.18 -6.50 -22.86
C TRP A 18 -14.36 -6.69 -21.86
N THR A 19 -15.50 -6.01 -22.09
CA THR A 19 -16.66 -6.04 -21.19
C THR A 19 -17.94 -6.49 -21.91
N LEU A 20 -17.89 -7.66 -22.60
CA LEU A 20 -19.10 -8.28 -23.12
C LEU A 20 -19.95 -8.78 -21.94
N LEU A 21 -21.17 -8.26 -21.81
CA LEU A 21 -22.15 -8.74 -20.86
C LEU A 21 -22.82 -10.01 -21.40
N PRO A 22 -23.30 -10.94 -20.54
CA PRO A 22 -23.98 -12.17 -20.98
C PRO A 22 -25.13 -11.93 -21.96
N ALA A 23 -25.91 -10.88 -21.77
CA ALA A 23 -27.02 -10.51 -22.65
C ALA A 23 -26.55 -10.09 -24.06
N ASP A 24 -25.41 -9.40 -24.18
CA ASP A 24 -24.85 -8.97 -25.46
C ASP A 24 -24.33 -10.19 -26.25
N ILE A 25 -23.80 -11.18 -25.55
CA ILE A 25 -23.30 -12.43 -26.14
C ILE A 25 -24.46 -13.25 -26.69
N GLU A 26 -25.54 -13.42 -25.93
CA GLU A 26 -26.72 -14.15 -26.39
C GLU A 26 -27.35 -13.48 -27.63
N GLU A 27 -27.42 -12.16 -27.63
CA GLU A 27 -27.92 -11.41 -28.77
C GLU A 27 -27.00 -11.54 -30.00
N ALA A 28 -25.67 -11.52 -29.85
CA ALA A 28 -24.71 -11.75 -30.90
C ALA A 28 -24.83 -13.16 -31.49
N LEU A 29 -24.98 -14.17 -30.66
CA LEU A 29 -25.20 -15.55 -31.10
C LEU A 29 -26.55 -15.70 -31.84
N ARG A 30 -27.60 -15.05 -31.35
CA ARG A 30 -28.93 -15.05 -32.00
C ARG A 30 -28.93 -14.42 -33.39
N LEU A 31 -28.14 -13.37 -33.55
CA LEU A 31 -28.04 -12.66 -34.87
C LEU A 31 -27.10 -13.36 -35.85
N GLY A 32 -26.42 -14.43 -35.47
CA GLY A 32 -25.47 -15.16 -36.32
C GLY A 32 -24.23 -14.34 -36.70
N SER A 33 -23.99 -13.22 -36.05
CA SER A 33 -22.84 -12.31 -36.28
C SER A 33 -21.73 -12.56 -35.30
N ALA A 34 -21.13 -13.75 -35.37
CA ALA A 34 -20.07 -14.12 -34.42
C ALA A 34 -18.69 -13.87 -35.02
N SER A 35 -17.93 -12.94 -34.45
CA SER A 35 -16.47 -12.95 -34.56
C SER A 35 -15.87 -14.07 -33.72
N ALA A 36 -14.66 -14.51 -34.03
CA ALA A 36 -13.97 -15.53 -33.23
C ALA A 36 -13.88 -15.10 -31.76
N HIS A 37 -13.65 -13.82 -31.44
CA HIS A 37 -13.60 -13.28 -30.09
C HIS A 37 -14.93 -13.38 -29.35
N VAL A 38 -16.04 -13.13 -30.01
CA VAL A 38 -17.38 -13.29 -29.42
C VAL A 38 -17.64 -14.75 -29.07
N LEU A 39 -17.27 -15.68 -29.97
CA LEU A 39 -17.43 -17.12 -29.71
C LEU A 39 -16.54 -17.60 -28.57
N ILE A 40 -15.28 -17.13 -28.50
CA ILE A 40 -14.38 -17.45 -27.39
C ILE A 40 -14.97 -16.95 -26.08
N ARG A 41 -15.42 -15.69 -26.02
CA ARG A 41 -15.98 -15.13 -24.80
C ARG A 41 -17.29 -15.78 -24.38
N ALA A 42 -18.15 -16.13 -25.33
CA ALA A 42 -19.36 -16.92 -25.10
C ALA A 42 -19.02 -18.28 -24.51
N ALA A 43 -18.03 -18.97 -25.08
CA ALA A 43 -17.57 -20.26 -24.56
C ALA A 43 -17.06 -20.17 -23.13
N GLU A 44 -16.23 -19.17 -22.80
CA GLU A 44 -15.74 -18.94 -21.44
C GLU A 44 -16.86 -18.76 -20.42
N LEU A 45 -17.91 -18.01 -20.78
CA LEU A 45 -19.03 -17.72 -19.89
C LEU A 45 -19.95 -18.93 -19.65
N ILE A 46 -20.12 -19.77 -20.67
CA ILE A 46 -21.02 -20.93 -20.56
C ILE A 46 -20.30 -22.22 -20.16
N ALA A 47 -18.99 -22.30 -20.27
CA ALA A 47 -18.20 -23.49 -19.94
C ALA A 47 -18.50 -24.07 -18.55
N PRO A 48 -18.73 -23.29 -17.47
CA PRO A 48 -19.07 -23.82 -16.16
C PRO A 48 -20.43 -24.53 -16.09
N THR A 49 -21.38 -24.20 -16.99
CA THR A 49 -22.74 -24.72 -16.98
C THR A 49 -23.03 -25.67 -18.14
N ASP A 50 -22.38 -25.47 -19.28
CA ASP A 50 -22.57 -26.27 -20.51
C ASP A 50 -21.23 -26.39 -21.27
N PRO A 51 -20.33 -27.29 -20.82
CA PRO A 51 -19.00 -27.45 -21.42
C PRO A 51 -19.04 -27.97 -22.86
N ASP A 52 -20.07 -28.76 -23.24
CA ASP A 52 -20.16 -29.26 -24.61
C ASP A 52 -20.57 -28.17 -25.60
N ARG A 53 -21.50 -27.32 -25.24
CA ARG A 53 -21.85 -26.14 -26.04
C ARG A 53 -20.68 -25.16 -26.12
N ALA A 54 -19.96 -24.94 -25.02
CA ALA A 54 -18.75 -24.12 -25.02
C ALA A 54 -17.70 -24.63 -25.99
N HIS A 55 -17.45 -25.95 -25.98
CA HIS A 55 -16.53 -26.59 -26.90
C HIS A 55 -16.93 -26.37 -28.38
N GLY A 56 -18.20 -26.59 -28.72
CA GLY A 56 -18.73 -26.36 -30.07
C GLY A 56 -18.58 -24.90 -30.56
N LEU A 57 -18.70 -23.92 -29.66
CA LEU A 57 -18.44 -22.52 -29.98
C LEU A 57 -16.97 -22.24 -30.28
N LEU A 58 -16.05 -22.91 -29.55
CA LEU A 58 -14.63 -22.79 -29.80
C LEU A 58 -14.19 -23.45 -31.13
N GLU A 59 -14.81 -24.58 -31.49
CA GLU A 59 -14.60 -25.19 -32.80
C GLU A 59 -15.06 -24.24 -33.94
N GLN A 60 -16.20 -23.56 -33.78
CA GLN A 60 -16.65 -22.53 -34.73
C GLN A 60 -15.70 -21.35 -34.77
N ALA A 61 -15.18 -20.88 -33.60
CA ALA A 61 -14.25 -19.77 -33.53
C ALA A 61 -12.97 -20.04 -34.36
N VAL A 62 -12.46 -21.26 -34.33
CA VAL A 62 -11.27 -21.66 -35.09
C VAL A 62 -11.52 -21.71 -36.60
N GLN A 63 -12.78 -21.91 -37.05
CA GLN A 63 -13.15 -21.89 -38.47
C GLN A 63 -13.24 -20.47 -39.01
N LEU A 64 -13.33 -19.45 -38.18
CA LEU A 64 -13.41 -18.06 -38.64
C LEU A 64 -11.99 -17.52 -38.91
N ASP A 65 -11.88 -16.75 -40.00
CA ASP A 65 -10.60 -16.20 -40.50
C ASP A 65 -10.09 -15.04 -39.61
N ALA A 66 -9.79 -15.34 -38.34
CA ALA A 66 -9.25 -14.40 -37.37
C ALA A 66 -7.86 -14.85 -36.93
N PRO A 67 -7.02 -14.03 -36.25
CA PRO A 67 -5.70 -14.47 -35.86
C PRO A 67 -5.83 -15.78 -35.04
N PRO A 68 -5.25 -16.89 -35.53
CA PRO A 68 -5.63 -18.23 -35.09
C PRO A 68 -5.27 -18.56 -33.64
N ALA A 69 -4.33 -17.84 -33.05
CA ALA A 69 -3.77 -18.20 -31.76
C ALA A 69 -4.76 -18.17 -30.58
N PRO A 70 -5.57 -17.13 -30.35
CA PRO A 70 -6.51 -17.10 -29.22
C PRO A 70 -7.59 -18.20 -29.28
N ALA A 71 -8.14 -18.45 -30.46
CA ALA A 71 -9.18 -19.47 -30.64
C ALA A 71 -8.59 -20.88 -30.46
N GLN A 72 -7.42 -21.13 -31.00
CA GLN A 72 -6.73 -22.43 -30.88
C GLN A 72 -6.28 -22.70 -29.43
N LEU A 73 -5.81 -21.67 -28.73
CA LEU A 73 -5.48 -21.76 -27.30
C LEU A 73 -6.70 -22.10 -26.47
N ALA A 74 -7.81 -21.39 -26.67
CA ALA A 74 -9.06 -21.65 -25.96
C ALA A 74 -9.61 -23.07 -26.26
N LEU A 75 -9.56 -23.49 -27.52
CA LEU A 75 -9.98 -24.83 -27.91
C LEU A 75 -9.08 -25.91 -27.31
N SER A 76 -7.77 -25.71 -27.28
CA SER A 76 -6.82 -26.61 -26.62
C SER A 76 -7.14 -26.76 -25.13
N ARG A 77 -7.42 -25.67 -24.41
CA ARG A 77 -7.85 -25.69 -23.01
C ARG A 77 -9.13 -26.51 -22.81
N SER A 78 -10.06 -26.36 -23.73
CA SER A 78 -11.32 -27.13 -23.68
C SER A 78 -11.07 -28.63 -23.89
N PHE A 79 -10.22 -29.05 -24.84
CA PHE A 79 -9.82 -30.44 -25.01
C PHE A 79 -9.15 -31.01 -23.76
N ARG A 80 -8.23 -30.22 -23.16
CA ARG A 80 -7.54 -30.63 -21.91
C ARG A 80 -8.54 -30.80 -20.77
N ALA A 81 -9.48 -29.89 -20.60
CA ALA A 81 -10.52 -30.02 -19.56
C ALA A 81 -11.41 -31.27 -19.74
N ARG A 82 -11.48 -31.81 -20.95
CA ARG A 82 -12.16 -33.07 -21.29
C ARG A 82 -11.28 -34.31 -21.20
N GLY A 83 -9.99 -34.13 -20.82
CA GLY A 83 -9.01 -35.21 -20.76
C GLY A 83 -8.45 -35.64 -22.12
N GLU A 84 -8.67 -34.88 -23.17
CA GLU A 84 -8.28 -35.17 -24.57
C GLU A 84 -6.91 -34.50 -24.88
N GLU A 85 -5.85 -34.90 -24.16
CA GLU A 85 -4.54 -34.24 -24.19
C GLU A 85 -3.86 -34.29 -25.56
N ALA A 86 -4.02 -35.37 -26.32
CA ALA A 86 -3.45 -35.50 -27.66
C ALA A 86 -4.02 -34.48 -28.65
N GLU A 87 -5.34 -34.23 -28.58
CA GLU A 87 -6.01 -33.21 -29.38
C GLU A 87 -5.60 -31.80 -28.94
N ALA A 88 -5.51 -31.57 -27.64
CA ALA A 88 -5.05 -30.32 -27.07
C ALA A 88 -3.63 -29.96 -27.55
N SER A 89 -2.68 -30.90 -27.49
CA SER A 89 -1.30 -30.71 -28.00
C SER A 89 -1.30 -30.45 -29.52
N ARG A 90 -2.10 -31.19 -30.28
CA ARG A 90 -2.21 -31.01 -31.73
C ARG A 90 -2.66 -29.58 -32.12
N TRP A 91 -3.65 -29.05 -31.42
CA TRP A 91 -4.15 -27.69 -31.66
C TRP A 91 -3.13 -26.61 -31.28
N LEU A 92 -2.42 -26.77 -30.16
CA LEU A 92 -1.35 -25.84 -29.76
C LEU A 92 -0.18 -25.84 -30.76
N ARG A 93 0.28 -27.01 -31.18
CA ARG A 93 1.35 -27.14 -32.19
C ARG A 93 0.92 -26.51 -33.52
N GLY A 94 -0.36 -26.70 -33.89
CA GLY A 94 -0.93 -26.04 -35.09
C GLY A 94 -0.94 -24.52 -34.97
N ALA A 95 -1.25 -23.97 -33.80
CA ALA A 95 -1.20 -22.54 -33.55
C ALA A 95 0.23 -21.98 -33.65
N MET A 96 1.21 -22.68 -33.11
CA MET A 96 2.63 -22.29 -33.16
C MET A 96 3.22 -22.31 -34.59
N LEU A 97 2.70 -23.14 -35.46
CA LEU A 97 3.13 -23.17 -36.88
C LEU A 97 2.58 -22.02 -37.70
N ARG A 98 1.46 -21.42 -37.26
CA ARG A 98 0.73 -20.37 -38.00
C ARG A 98 0.93 -18.96 -37.48
N ALA A 99 1.31 -18.84 -36.21
CA ALA A 99 1.57 -17.57 -35.52
C ALA A 99 2.97 -17.56 -34.93
N ARG A 100 3.49 -16.36 -34.57
CA ARG A 100 4.69 -16.32 -33.74
C ARG A 100 4.36 -16.98 -32.42
N PRO A 101 5.19 -17.93 -31.94
CA PRO A 101 5.02 -18.49 -30.61
C PRO A 101 4.99 -17.36 -29.58
N ASP A 102 4.01 -17.38 -28.69
CA ASP A 102 3.96 -16.50 -27.53
C ASP A 102 4.10 -17.31 -26.26
N ALA A 103 4.32 -16.64 -25.14
CA ALA A 103 4.54 -17.28 -23.86
C ALA A 103 3.31 -18.10 -23.41
N ALA A 104 2.08 -17.62 -23.67
CA ALA A 104 0.86 -18.32 -23.25
C ALA A 104 0.70 -19.66 -23.97
N LEU A 105 0.93 -19.70 -25.28
CA LEU A 105 0.92 -20.96 -26.07
C LEU A 105 1.96 -21.96 -25.57
N LEU A 106 3.17 -21.50 -25.27
CA LEU A 106 4.25 -22.36 -24.75
C LEU A 106 3.94 -22.89 -23.36
N LEU A 107 3.37 -22.09 -22.47
CA LEU A 107 2.97 -22.51 -21.13
C LEU A 107 1.86 -23.57 -21.17
N GLU A 108 0.87 -23.40 -22.04
CA GLU A 108 -0.16 -24.43 -22.25
C GLU A 108 0.41 -25.71 -22.82
N LEU A 109 1.36 -25.63 -23.76
CA LEU A 109 2.04 -26.81 -24.30
C LEU A 109 2.85 -27.53 -23.22
N ALA A 110 3.57 -26.81 -22.37
CA ALA A 110 4.31 -27.37 -21.25
C ALA A 110 3.40 -28.10 -20.23
N ALA A 111 2.17 -27.65 -20.06
CA ALA A 111 1.19 -28.29 -19.20
C ALA A 111 0.66 -29.62 -19.74
N ILE A 112 0.85 -29.89 -21.04
CA ILE A 112 0.43 -31.12 -21.73
C ILE A 112 1.64 -32.04 -21.96
N GLU A 113 2.75 -31.49 -22.43
CA GLU A 113 3.97 -32.23 -22.75
C GLU A 113 4.93 -32.26 -21.54
N THR A 114 4.57 -33.03 -20.53
CA THR A 114 5.28 -33.08 -19.24
C THR A 114 6.74 -33.49 -19.34
N ASP A 115 7.08 -34.35 -20.30
CA ASP A 115 8.46 -34.82 -20.51
C ASP A 115 9.43 -33.72 -20.97
N HIS A 116 8.91 -32.69 -21.63
CA HIS A 116 9.67 -31.54 -22.12
C HIS A 116 9.24 -30.20 -21.49
N ALA A 117 8.46 -30.27 -20.45
CA ALA A 117 7.84 -29.07 -19.85
C ALA A 117 8.89 -28.03 -19.43
N ALA A 118 9.99 -28.44 -18.80
CA ALA A 118 11.02 -27.53 -18.33
C ALA A 118 11.71 -26.74 -19.46
N GLU A 119 11.99 -27.39 -20.58
CA GLU A 119 12.56 -26.76 -21.78
C GLU A 119 11.57 -25.80 -22.45
N ILE A 120 10.31 -26.23 -22.54
CA ILE A 120 9.23 -25.42 -23.14
C ILE A 120 8.99 -24.16 -22.31
N VAL A 121 8.92 -24.27 -20.98
CA VAL A 121 8.74 -23.12 -20.09
C VAL A 121 9.96 -22.19 -20.11
N THR A 122 11.18 -22.73 -20.18
CA THR A 122 12.40 -21.94 -20.37
C THR A 122 12.38 -21.18 -21.71
N ALA A 123 11.83 -21.79 -22.77
CA ALA A 123 11.63 -21.11 -24.03
C ALA A 123 10.57 -20.02 -23.93
N ALA A 124 9.46 -20.23 -23.21
CA ALA A 124 8.40 -19.26 -22.99
C ALA A 124 8.92 -17.94 -22.40
N GLN A 125 9.85 -18.02 -21.46
CA GLN A 125 10.49 -16.85 -20.85
C GLN A 125 11.20 -15.94 -21.88
N ARG A 126 11.72 -16.50 -22.96
CA ARG A 126 12.43 -15.73 -24.00
C ARG A 126 11.51 -14.95 -24.94
N PHE A 127 10.23 -15.30 -24.97
CA PHE A 127 9.24 -14.55 -25.71
C PHE A 127 8.71 -13.45 -24.79
N SER A 128 8.82 -12.19 -25.22
CA SER A 128 8.45 -11.04 -24.41
C SER A 128 7.00 -11.18 -23.93
N CYS A 129 6.86 -11.46 -22.63
CA CYS A 129 5.57 -11.39 -21.96
C CYS A 129 5.13 -9.93 -21.94
N ARG A 130 4.15 -9.60 -22.78
CA ARG A 130 3.66 -8.21 -22.90
C ARG A 130 2.60 -7.88 -21.85
N ASP A 131 2.04 -8.88 -21.21
CA ASP A 131 1.05 -8.69 -20.16
C ASP A 131 1.53 -9.29 -18.84
N ALA A 132 1.08 -8.66 -17.75
CA ALA A 132 1.50 -8.98 -16.40
C ALA A 132 1.07 -10.39 -15.98
N ALA A 133 -0.13 -10.84 -16.40
CA ALA A 133 -0.68 -12.14 -16.01
C ALA A 133 0.12 -13.28 -16.64
N THR A 134 0.37 -13.23 -17.95
CA THR A 134 1.18 -14.25 -18.66
C THR A 134 2.60 -14.35 -18.09
N ALA A 135 3.20 -13.22 -17.72
CA ALA A 135 4.53 -13.22 -17.08
C ALA A 135 4.50 -13.82 -15.66
N ALA A 136 3.45 -13.59 -14.91
CA ALA A 136 3.25 -14.19 -13.58
C ALA A 136 3.03 -15.70 -13.67
N ASP A 137 2.23 -16.16 -14.65
CA ASP A 137 2.02 -17.58 -14.92
C ASP A 137 3.33 -18.27 -15.33
N ALA A 138 4.15 -17.60 -16.16
CA ALA A 138 5.48 -18.10 -16.53
C ALA A 138 6.39 -18.26 -15.32
N ALA A 139 6.41 -17.27 -14.41
CA ALA A 139 7.19 -17.35 -13.19
C ALA A 139 6.75 -18.54 -12.32
N SER A 140 5.44 -18.71 -12.15
CA SER A 140 4.86 -19.82 -11.37
C SER A 140 5.20 -21.19 -11.97
N ALA A 141 5.08 -21.35 -13.28
CA ALA A 141 5.43 -22.57 -13.98
C ALA A 141 6.93 -22.90 -13.86
N LEU A 142 7.81 -21.89 -13.99
CA LEU A 142 9.25 -22.07 -13.83
C LEU A 142 9.63 -22.53 -12.41
N VAL A 143 8.95 -22.01 -11.38
CA VAL A 143 9.13 -22.49 -10.00
C VAL A 143 8.73 -23.97 -9.87
N ALA A 144 7.58 -24.35 -10.44
CA ALA A 144 7.10 -25.73 -10.41
C ALA A 144 8.10 -26.72 -11.07
N TYR A 145 8.85 -26.27 -12.06
CA TYR A 145 9.90 -27.07 -12.73
C TYR A 145 11.30 -26.85 -12.16
N GLY A 146 11.44 -26.18 -11.00
CA GLY A 146 12.73 -25.97 -10.34
C GLY A 146 13.69 -25.01 -11.05
N LYS A 147 13.20 -24.23 -12.04
CA LYS A 147 13.99 -23.25 -12.80
C LYS A 147 13.98 -21.89 -12.08
N LEU A 148 14.51 -21.86 -10.85
CA LEU A 148 14.39 -20.69 -9.97
C LEU A 148 15.07 -19.41 -10.49
N PRO A 149 16.27 -19.44 -11.14
CA PRO A 149 16.86 -18.23 -11.73
C PRO A 149 15.98 -17.61 -12.80
N GLU A 150 15.45 -18.44 -13.71
CA GLU A 150 14.58 -18.02 -14.80
C GLU A 150 13.22 -17.54 -14.26
N ALA A 151 12.70 -18.22 -13.23
CA ALA A 151 11.48 -17.81 -12.54
C ALA A 151 11.62 -16.40 -11.93
N ARG A 152 12.78 -16.09 -11.35
CA ARG A 152 13.04 -14.76 -10.79
C ARG A 152 13.04 -13.67 -11.87
N ILE A 153 13.63 -13.95 -13.04
CA ILE A 153 13.63 -13.03 -14.18
C ILE A 153 12.18 -12.81 -14.67
N ALA A 154 11.42 -13.89 -14.87
CA ALA A 154 10.01 -13.80 -15.26
C ALA A 154 9.17 -13.04 -14.22
N GLY A 155 9.41 -13.26 -12.92
CA GLY A 155 8.78 -12.54 -11.84
C GLY A 155 9.10 -11.04 -11.86
N THR A 156 10.34 -10.67 -12.18
CA THR A 156 10.73 -9.25 -12.34
C THR A 156 9.96 -8.60 -13.48
N ILE A 157 9.90 -9.27 -14.65
CA ILE A 157 9.14 -8.78 -15.81
C ILE A 157 7.66 -8.62 -15.46
N ALA A 158 7.05 -9.62 -14.82
CA ALA A 158 5.64 -9.58 -14.40
C ALA A 158 5.38 -8.41 -13.45
N PHE A 159 6.25 -8.21 -12.47
CA PHE A 159 6.12 -7.13 -11.50
C PHE A 159 6.25 -5.74 -12.15
N GLU A 160 7.21 -5.55 -13.06
CA GLU A 160 7.39 -4.32 -13.84
C GLU A 160 6.20 -4.08 -14.79
N ALA A 161 5.63 -5.14 -15.37
CA ALA A 161 4.43 -5.08 -16.20
C ALA A 161 3.14 -4.80 -15.41
N GLY A 162 3.19 -4.84 -14.06
CA GLY A 162 2.07 -4.47 -13.22
C GLY A 162 1.34 -5.62 -12.51
N ALA A 163 1.86 -6.86 -12.52
CA ALA A 163 1.29 -7.95 -11.73
C ALA A 163 1.30 -7.61 -10.24
N ARG A 164 0.14 -7.75 -9.58
CA ARG A 164 -0.05 -7.40 -8.15
C ARG A 164 -0.92 -8.38 -7.39
N GLU A 165 -1.26 -9.52 -7.98
CA GLU A 165 -2.03 -10.59 -7.34
C GLU A 165 -1.25 -11.17 -6.13
N GLY A 166 -1.97 -11.48 -5.04
CA GLY A 166 -1.35 -11.88 -3.78
C GLY A 166 -0.46 -13.12 -3.88
N ASP A 167 -0.89 -14.12 -4.63
CA ASP A 167 -0.14 -15.36 -4.82
C ASP A 167 1.15 -15.13 -5.63
N PHE A 168 1.06 -14.33 -6.69
CA PHE A 168 2.23 -13.94 -7.47
C PHE A 168 3.22 -13.12 -6.63
N LEU A 169 2.75 -12.14 -5.86
CA LEU A 169 3.62 -11.32 -5.00
C LEU A 169 4.33 -12.17 -3.95
N THR A 170 3.66 -13.17 -3.40
CA THR A 170 4.24 -14.13 -2.47
C THR A 170 5.35 -14.95 -3.14
N LEU A 171 5.04 -15.56 -4.27
CA LEU A 171 6.01 -16.34 -5.04
C LEU A 171 7.23 -15.49 -5.43
N TYR A 172 7.00 -14.30 -5.94
CA TYR A 172 8.10 -13.42 -6.34
C TYR A 172 8.93 -12.94 -5.14
N SER A 173 8.29 -12.64 -4.01
CA SER A 173 8.98 -12.34 -2.75
C SER A 173 9.88 -13.51 -2.31
N ASP A 174 9.42 -14.76 -2.46
CA ASP A 174 10.20 -15.96 -2.14
C ASP A 174 11.41 -16.12 -3.05
N LEU A 175 11.24 -15.88 -4.34
CA LEU A 175 12.35 -15.91 -5.30
C LEU A 175 13.40 -14.84 -5.02
N LEU A 176 12.99 -13.63 -4.65
CA LEU A 176 13.91 -12.54 -4.33
C LEU A 176 14.70 -12.77 -3.05
N ALA A 177 14.13 -13.45 -2.09
CA ALA A 177 14.77 -13.74 -0.82
C ALA A 177 15.56 -15.06 -0.81
N ASN A 178 15.56 -15.81 -1.90
CA ASN A 178 16.29 -17.05 -1.99
C ASN A 178 17.80 -16.79 -2.06
N PRO A 179 18.61 -17.17 -1.04
CA PRO A 179 20.03 -16.87 -1.01
C PRO A 179 20.84 -17.60 -2.11
N THR A 180 20.29 -18.68 -2.66
CA THR A 180 20.97 -19.43 -3.73
C THR A 180 20.88 -18.72 -5.10
N LEU A 181 20.06 -17.67 -5.19
CA LEU A 181 19.85 -16.88 -6.41
C LEU A 181 20.54 -15.50 -6.38
N SER A 182 21.40 -15.25 -5.41
CA SER A 182 22.00 -13.93 -5.16
C SER A 182 22.80 -13.37 -6.34
N ASP A 183 23.41 -14.21 -7.16
CA ASP A 183 24.35 -13.82 -8.21
C ASP A 183 23.75 -13.67 -9.62
N ALA A 184 22.46 -13.96 -9.80
CA ALA A 184 21.83 -13.94 -11.10
C ALA A 184 21.05 -12.63 -11.35
N ALA A 185 21.67 -11.67 -11.98
CA ALA A 185 21.18 -10.36 -12.41
C ALA A 185 21.02 -9.31 -11.29
N THR A 186 21.55 -8.13 -11.52
CA THR A 186 21.30 -6.94 -10.71
C THR A 186 19.81 -6.60 -10.79
N LEU A 187 19.11 -6.83 -9.69
CA LEU A 187 17.73 -6.34 -9.54
C LEU A 187 17.76 -4.81 -9.43
N PRO A 188 16.77 -4.12 -10.00
CA PRO A 188 16.67 -2.68 -9.83
C PRO A 188 16.52 -2.34 -8.33
N ASP A 189 17.03 -1.19 -7.93
CA ASP A 189 16.73 -0.67 -6.60
C ASP A 189 15.23 -0.42 -6.45
N GLY A 190 14.73 -0.71 -5.27
CA GLY A 190 13.36 -0.33 -4.88
C GLY A 190 13.25 1.19 -4.71
N PRO A 191 12.04 1.68 -4.43
CA PRO A 191 11.82 3.10 -4.13
C PRO A 191 12.78 3.60 -3.05
N LEU A 192 13.28 4.83 -3.20
CA LEU A 192 14.23 5.49 -2.28
C LEU A 192 15.60 4.80 -2.17
N GLY A 193 15.98 3.93 -3.11
CA GLY A 193 17.24 3.17 -3.07
C GLY A 193 17.24 2.01 -2.06
N MET A 194 16.06 1.60 -1.56
CA MET A 194 15.97 0.42 -0.70
C MET A 194 16.09 -0.87 -1.51
N PRO A 195 16.46 -1.99 -0.89
CA PRO A 195 16.45 -3.29 -1.55
C PRO A 195 15.09 -3.61 -2.17
N HIS A 196 15.07 -4.01 -3.44
CA HIS A 196 13.84 -4.29 -4.18
C HIS A 196 12.94 -5.32 -3.47
N TRP A 197 13.54 -6.35 -2.86
CA TRP A 197 12.81 -7.39 -2.16
C TRP A 197 12.01 -6.87 -0.94
N TRP A 198 12.44 -5.80 -0.27
CA TRP A 198 11.65 -5.19 0.79
C TRP A 198 10.35 -4.60 0.26
N TYR A 199 10.43 -3.97 -0.91
CA TYR A 199 9.26 -3.37 -1.55
C TYR A 199 8.26 -4.45 -1.99
N VAL A 200 8.72 -5.50 -2.66
CA VAL A 200 7.88 -6.61 -3.12
C VAL A 200 7.27 -7.36 -1.93
N SER A 201 8.08 -7.70 -0.93
CA SER A 201 7.60 -8.41 0.28
C SER A 201 6.59 -7.58 1.08
N THR A 202 6.73 -6.24 1.09
CA THR A 202 5.71 -5.37 1.70
C THR A 202 4.39 -5.42 0.92
N LYS A 203 4.43 -5.52 -0.41
CA LYS A 203 3.22 -5.69 -1.22
C LYS A 203 2.57 -7.05 -0.99
N ALA A 204 3.36 -8.11 -0.86
CA ALA A 204 2.86 -9.44 -0.49
C ALA A 204 2.22 -9.43 0.92
N ALA A 205 2.89 -8.82 1.90
CA ALA A 205 2.37 -8.65 3.26
C ALA A 205 1.02 -7.91 3.25
N GLN A 206 0.91 -6.84 2.49
CA GLN A 206 -0.34 -6.08 2.34
C GLN A 206 -1.48 -6.95 1.79
N ALA A 207 -1.24 -7.71 0.73
CA ALA A 207 -2.24 -8.60 0.15
C ALA A 207 -2.71 -9.67 1.16
N ARG A 208 -1.78 -10.31 1.87
CA ARG A 208 -2.08 -11.29 2.93
C ARG A 208 -2.88 -10.69 4.08
N LEU A 209 -2.51 -9.51 4.56
CA LEU A 209 -3.24 -8.83 5.63
C LEU A 209 -4.65 -8.45 5.18
N THR A 210 -4.81 -7.98 3.94
CA THR A 210 -6.13 -7.70 3.37
C THR A 210 -7.01 -8.94 3.35
N ALA A 211 -6.45 -10.11 3.01
CA ALA A 211 -7.18 -11.37 3.05
C ALA A 211 -7.46 -11.86 4.50
N ALA A 212 -6.53 -11.63 5.43
CA ALA A 212 -6.64 -12.09 6.82
C ALA A 212 -7.59 -11.24 7.68
N TYR A 213 -7.80 -9.97 7.33
CA TYR A 213 -8.68 -9.05 8.05
C TYR A 213 -9.98 -8.81 7.26
N PRO A 214 -11.08 -9.53 7.55
CA PRO A 214 -12.36 -9.32 6.89
C PRO A 214 -12.85 -7.89 7.06
N ALA A 215 -13.30 -7.25 5.97
CA ALA A 215 -13.63 -5.83 5.98
C ALA A 215 -14.82 -5.49 6.90
N ALA A 216 -15.89 -6.27 6.86
CA ALA A 216 -17.12 -5.96 7.57
C ALA A 216 -16.95 -5.71 9.09
N PRO A 217 -16.29 -6.59 9.90
CA PRO A 217 -16.11 -6.35 11.32
C PRO A 217 -15.16 -5.19 11.65
N ILE A 218 -14.17 -4.93 10.80
CA ILE A 218 -13.22 -3.82 10.98
C ILE A 218 -13.90 -2.48 10.72
N ILE A 219 -14.63 -2.38 9.59
CA ILE A 219 -15.38 -1.18 9.22
C ILE A 219 -16.48 -0.91 10.25
N ALA A 220 -17.23 -1.94 10.68
CA ALA A 220 -18.27 -1.78 11.71
C ALA A 220 -17.71 -1.25 13.05
N ARG A 221 -16.49 -1.66 13.43
CA ARG A 221 -15.80 -1.13 14.62
C ARG A 221 -15.44 0.34 14.47
N ALA A 222 -14.90 0.74 13.33
CA ALA A 222 -14.60 2.14 13.03
C ALA A 222 -15.87 2.99 13.04
N ALA A 223 -16.94 2.54 12.38
CA ALA A 223 -18.24 3.19 12.36
C ALA A 223 -18.82 3.37 13.79
N SER A 224 -18.76 2.32 14.62
CA SER A 224 -19.21 2.38 16.01
C SER A 224 -18.43 3.40 16.83
N ARG A 225 -17.12 3.49 16.61
CA ARG A 225 -16.26 4.48 17.26
C ARG A 225 -16.61 5.91 16.81
N GLU A 226 -16.82 6.13 15.51
CA GLU A 226 -17.21 7.45 14.97
C GLU A 226 -18.57 7.90 15.47
N GLN A 227 -19.50 6.98 15.70
CA GLN A 227 -20.83 7.27 16.26
C GLN A 227 -20.81 7.43 17.78
N SER A 228 -19.72 7.11 18.44
CA SER A 228 -19.58 7.26 19.89
C SER A 228 -19.34 8.73 20.29
N GLY A 229 -19.68 9.08 21.52
CA GLY A 229 -19.35 10.40 22.10
C GLY A 229 -17.84 10.64 22.28
N ALA A 230 -16.99 9.64 21.99
CA ALA A 230 -15.53 9.75 22.03
C ALA A 230 -14.90 10.23 20.71
N TRP A 231 -15.70 10.46 19.65
CA TRP A 231 -15.21 10.92 18.37
C TRP A 231 -15.28 12.45 18.23
N VAL A 232 -14.14 13.07 17.89
CA VAL A 232 -14.05 14.50 17.56
C VAL A 232 -14.06 14.67 16.05
N TRP A 233 -15.14 15.25 15.53
CA TRP A 233 -15.32 15.43 14.09
C TRP A 233 -14.37 16.49 13.51
N PRO A 234 -14.00 16.41 12.22
CA PRO A 234 -13.08 17.34 11.58
C PRO A 234 -13.48 18.81 11.69
N ASP A 235 -14.76 19.13 11.61
CA ASP A 235 -15.30 20.49 11.75
C ASP A 235 -15.27 21.00 13.19
N ALA A 236 -15.32 20.12 14.18
CA ALA A 236 -15.27 20.45 15.60
C ALA A 236 -13.83 20.51 16.16
N ILE A 237 -12.83 19.94 15.46
CA ILE A 237 -11.45 19.77 15.98
C ILE A 237 -10.81 21.12 16.38
N GLY A 238 -11.03 22.17 15.60
CA GLY A 238 -10.48 23.50 15.90
C GLY A 238 -11.02 24.08 17.20
N ALA A 239 -12.34 24.03 17.41
CA ALA A 239 -12.97 24.51 18.64
C ALA A 239 -12.55 23.65 19.85
N PHE A 240 -12.47 22.33 19.67
CA PHE A 240 -12.00 21.39 20.70
C PHE A 240 -10.57 21.74 21.14
N LEU A 241 -9.62 21.88 20.22
CA LEU A 241 -8.23 22.21 20.54
C LEU A 241 -8.10 23.58 21.19
N LYS A 242 -8.88 24.56 20.72
CA LYS A 242 -8.92 25.90 21.34
C LYS A 242 -9.29 25.84 22.81
N THR A 243 -10.29 25.03 23.16
CA THR A 243 -10.67 24.80 24.56
C THR A 243 -9.53 24.14 25.34
N ARG A 244 -8.86 23.13 24.79
CA ARG A 244 -7.72 22.47 25.47
C ARG A 244 -6.55 23.40 25.71
N ILE A 245 -6.24 24.28 24.75
CA ILE A 245 -5.20 25.30 24.89
C ILE A 245 -5.58 26.32 25.98
N ALA A 246 -6.84 26.75 26.01
CA ALA A 246 -7.34 27.69 27.03
C ALA A 246 -7.34 27.08 28.45
N ASP A 247 -7.62 25.78 28.58
CA ASP A 247 -7.58 25.05 29.86
C ASP A 247 -6.15 24.94 30.41
N ALA A 248 -5.12 25.09 29.57
CA ALA A 248 -3.71 25.00 29.91
C ALA A 248 -3.32 23.72 30.69
N LYS A 249 -4.07 22.64 30.48
CA LYS A 249 -3.79 21.31 31.07
C LYS A 249 -2.91 20.50 30.15
N PRO A 250 -2.09 19.58 30.68
CA PRO A 250 -1.32 18.65 29.88
C PRO A 250 -2.24 17.90 28.89
N PHE A 251 -1.83 17.83 27.64
CA PHE A 251 -2.63 17.22 26.60
C PHE A 251 -1.74 16.67 25.47
N SER A 252 -2.06 15.51 24.93
CA SER A 252 -1.40 15.00 23.73
C SER A 252 -2.40 14.56 22.66
N TRP A 253 -2.19 15.04 21.45
CA TRP A 253 -2.83 14.56 20.25
C TRP A 253 -1.81 13.87 19.38
N ILE A 254 -1.95 12.57 19.21
CA ILE A 254 -1.12 11.75 18.32
C ILE A 254 -1.91 11.22 17.14
N ARG A 255 -1.21 10.76 16.10
CA ARG A 255 -1.84 10.16 14.92
C ARG A 255 -1.18 8.83 14.59
N LEU A 256 -2.01 7.87 14.22
CA LEU A 256 -1.60 6.54 13.79
C LEU A 256 -2.16 6.26 12.40
N GLY A 257 -1.28 5.86 11.49
CA GLY A 257 -1.64 5.55 10.12
C GLY A 257 -1.02 4.24 9.64
N ASP A 258 -1.07 4.00 8.35
CA ASP A 258 -0.51 2.80 7.71
C ASP A 258 1.00 2.63 7.94
N GLY A 259 1.73 3.71 8.07
CA GLY A 259 3.16 3.69 8.36
C GLY A 259 3.45 3.13 9.76
N GLU A 260 2.79 3.67 10.79
CA GLU A 260 2.90 3.17 12.16
C GLU A 260 2.42 1.73 12.26
N ALA A 261 1.34 1.39 11.56
CA ALA A 261 0.81 0.03 11.54
C ALA A 261 1.86 -1.01 11.12
N ARG A 262 2.62 -0.72 10.05
CA ARG A 262 3.67 -1.63 9.55
C ARG A 262 4.75 -1.92 10.60
N PHE A 263 5.13 -0.93 11.37
CA PHE A 263 6.14 -1.09 12.40
C PHE A 263 5.56 -1.75 13.66
N LEU A 264 4.39 -1.34 14.11
CA LEU A 264 3.70 -1.95 15.25
C LEU A 264 3.42 -3.45 15.03
N MET A 265 3.02 -3.86 13.83
CA MET A 265 2.86 -5.28 13.49
C MET A 265 4.18 -6.08 13.61
N HIS A 266 5.32 -5.45 13.39
CA HIS A 266 6.61 -6.09 13.61
C HIS A 266 6.88 -6.31 15.10
N LEU A 267 6.51 -5.34 15.94
CA LEU A 267 6.71 -5.41 17.39
C LEU A 267 5.73 -6.38 18.07
N HIS A 268 4.53 -6.56 17.51
CA HIS A 268 3.43 -7.36 18.08
C HIS A 268 3.14 -8.59 17.20
N PRO A 269 3.81 -9.74 17.48
CA PRO A 269 3.68 -10.96 16.65
C PRO A 269 2.24 -11.46 16.47
N GLU A 270 1.36 -11.23 17.46
CA GLU A 270 -0.05 -11.59 17.41
C GLU A 270 -0.81 -10.87 16.27
N LEU A 271 -0.41 -9.65 15.92
CA LEU A 271 -1.01 -8.89 14.81
C LEU A 271 -0.54 -9.36 13.44
N ARG A 272 0.60 -10.02 13.38
CA ARG A 272 1.18 -10.53 12.15
C ARG A 272 0.99 -12.02 11.96
N ALA A 273 0.13 -12.70 12.75
CA ALA A 273 -0.05 -14.15 12.70
C ALA A 273 -0.31 -14.71 11.30
N ALA A 274 -0.91 -13.90 10.41
CA ALA A 274 -1.13 -14.23 9.01
C ALA A 274 0.09 -14.01 8.10
N LEU A 275 1.20 -13.42 8.60
CA LEU A 275 2.37 -13.09 7.80
C LEU A 275 3.54 -14.02 8.09
N PRO A 276 4.26 -14.51 7.06
CA PRO A 276 5.59 -15.07 7.22
C PRO A 276 6.52 -14.06 7.92
N THR A 277 7.39 -14.54 8.80
CA THR A 277 8.33 -13.69 9.56
C THR A 277 9.15 -12.78 8.64
N ARG A 278 9.55 -13.28 7.46
CA ARG A 278 10.32 -12.53 6.47
C ARG A 278 9.54 -11.35 5.90
N GLU A 279 8.27 -11.55 5.54
CA GLU A 279 7.42 -10.46 5.02
C GLU A 279 7.16 -9.39 6.09
N ALA A 280 6.92 -9.80 7.32
CA ALA A 280 6.79 -8.89 8.45
C ALA A 280 8.07 -8.08 8.69
N MET A 281 9.24 -8.71 8.58
CA MET A 281 10.53 -8.04 8.69
C MET A 281 10.77 -7.06 7.54
N ALA A 282 10.51 -7.49 6.29
CA ALA A 282 10.67 -6.63 5.12
C ALA A 282 9.76 -5.38 5.20
N MET A 283 8.54 -5.54 5.68
CA MET A 283 7.59 -4.46 5.89
C MET A 283 8.10 -3.46 6.94
N ALA A 284 8.65 -3.95 8.06
CA ALA A 284 9.25 -3.11 9.10
C ALA A 284 10.50 -2.39 8.58
N LYS A 285 11.40 -3.08 7.89
CA LYS A 285 12.61 -2.51 7.27
C LYS A 285 12.27 -1.42 6.26
N GLN A 286 11.27 -1.67 5.40
CA GLN A 286 10.85 -0.70 4.41
C GLN A 286 10.39 0.61 5.05
N ILE A 287 9.53 0.55 6.06
CA ILE A 287 9.01 1.75 6.69
C ILE A 287 10.06 2.44 7.56
N TRP A 288 10.90 1.67 8.25
CA TRP A 288 12.02 2.18 9.03
C TRP A 288 13.02 2.95 8.15
N PHE A 289 13.40 2.35 7.00
CA PHE A 289 14.27 3.01 6.04
C PHE A 289 13.64 4.27 5.45
N ALA A 290 12.35 4.25 5.15
CA ALA A 290 11.64 5.43 4.65
C ALA A 290 11.68 6.60 5.64
N TRP A 291 11.62 6.32 6.93
CA TRP A 291 11.68 7.35 7.98
C TRP A 291 13.10 7.77 8.33
N PHE A 292 14.00 6.82 8.49
CA PHE A 292 15.29 7.07 9.15
C PHE A 292 16.52 6.89 8.25
N GLY A 293 16.35 6.36 7.04
CA GLY A 293 17.44 6.13 6.09
C GLY A 293 18.46 5.08 6.52
N GLN A 294 18.12 4.24 7.48
CA GLN A 294 18.99 3.18 8.01
C GLN A 294 18.32 1.81 7.94
N ASP A 295 19.13 0.76 7.80
CA ASP A 295 18.63 -0.61 7.89
C ASP A 295 18.29 -0.94 9.36
N LEU A 296 17.11 -1.49 9.58
CA LEU A 296 16.63 -1.92 10.89
C LEU A 296 17.55 -2.97 11.54
N ASP A 297 18.25 -3.80 10.74
CA ASP A 297 19.20 -4.78 11.26
C ASP A 297 20.41 -4.15 11.96
N ASN A 298 20.69 -2.87 11.70
CA ASN A 298 21.77 -2.14 12.38
C ASN A 298 21.34 -1.58 13.75
N VAL A 299 20.08 -1.81 14.15
CA VAL A 299 19.55 -1.35 15.45
C VAL A 299 19.46 -2.55 16.40
N PRO A 300 20.02 -2.47 17.61
CA PRO A 300 19.95 -3.55 18.57
C PRO A 300 18.51 -3.95 18.89
N ALA A 301 18.24 -5.26 18.96
CA ALA A 301 16.89 -5.79 19.18
C ALA A 301 16.27 -5.29 20.48
N GLU A 302 17.07 -5.15 21.55
CA GLU A 302 16.66 -4.60 22.83
C GLU A 302 16.23 -3.12 22.73
N SER A 303 16.88 -2.35 21.86
CA SER A 303 16.50 -0.94 21.60
C SER A 303 15.17 -0.86 20.87
N ILE A 304 14.92 -1.79 19.94
CA ILE A 304 13.64 -1.88 19.22
C ILE A 304 12.51 -2.33 20.17
N ALA A 305 12.77 -3.29 21.05
CA ALA A 305 11.79 -3.72 22.07
C ALA A 305 11.45 -2.57 23.02
N ALA A 306 12.45 -1.87 23.55
CA ALA A 306 12.24 -0.70 24.42
C ALA A 306 11.49 0.43 23.71
N LEU A 307 11.75 0.64 22.42
CA LEU A 307 11.00 1.60 21.61
C LEU A 307 9.53 1.19 21.49
N GLY A 308 9.25 -0.11 21.31
CA GLY A 308 7.90 -0.65 21.27
C GLY A 308 7.11 -0.37 22.54
N GLU A 309 7.72 -0.66 23.71
CA GLU A 309 7.10 -0.38 25.01
C GLU A 309 6.80 1.12 25.20
N ARG A 310 7.72 2.00 24.79
CA ARG A 310 7.50 3.46 24.86
C ARG A 310 6.40 3.93 23.90
N LEU A 311 6.27 3.31 22.71
CA LEU A 311 5.18 3.61 21.77
C LEU A 311 3.83 3.18 22.34
N ASP A 312 3.73 1.97 22.88
CA ASP A 312 2.52 1.47 23.53
C ASP A 312 2.09 2.39 24.68
N GLN A 313 3.07 2.82 25.49
CA GLN A 313 2.79 3.74 26.58
C GLN A 313 2.33 5.11 26.07
N ALA A 314 2.97 5.65 25.04
CA ALA A 314 2.58 6.93 24.44
C ALA A 314 1.17 6.87 23.83
N ILE A 315 0.79 5.72 23.22
CA ILE A 315 -0.56 5.52 22.70
C ILE A 315 -1.59 5.43 23.85
N ARG A 316 -1.26 4.69 24.93
CA ARG A 316 -2.13 4.60 26.12
C ARG A 316 -2.33 5.94 26.82
N ASN A 317 -1.30 6.77 26.84
CA ASN A 317 -1.31 8.07 27.53
C ASN A 317 -1.97 9.17 26.67
N ALA A 318 -2.19 8.94 25.40
CA ALA A 318 -2.74 9.96 24.51
C ALA A 318 -4.17 10.35 24.88
N ASP A 319 -4.46 11.66 24.90
CA ASP A 319 -5.78 12.19 25.18
C ASP A 319 -6.66 12.21 23.93
N LEU A 320 -6.04 12.32 22.74
CA LEU A 320 -6.70 12.27 21.45
C LEU A 320 -5.84 11.47 20.46
N ILE A 321 -6.44 10.45 19.85
CA ILE A 321 -5.77 9.61 18.87
C ILE A 321 -6.44 9.78 17.49
N GLY A 322 -5.68 10.26 16.52
CA GLY A 322 -6.07 10.23 15.11
C GLY A 322 -5.90 8.82 14.55
N VAL A 323 -6.96 8.24 14.03
CA VAL A 323 -7.03 6.88 13.49
C VAL A 323 -7.62 6.86 12.10
N THR A 324 -7.58 5.73 11.42
CA THR A 324 -8.20 5.58 10.10
C THR A 324 -9.72 5.66 10.25
N SER A 325 -10.38 6.53 9.48
CA SER A 325 -11.84 6.65 9.46
C SER A 325 -12.52 5.47 8.75
N GLU A 326 -13.82 5.26 9.06
CA GLU A 326 -14.69 4.31 8.36
C GLU A 326 -14.58 4.49 6.85
N GLN A 327 -14.82 5.70 6.35
CA GLN A 327 -14.76 6.03 4.94
C GLN A 327 -13.42 5.63 4.30
N ARG A 328 -12.29 5.85 4.99
CA ARG A 328 -10.99 5.50 4.46
C ARG A 328 -10.76 3.99 4.43
N LEU A 329 -11.25 3.26 5.44
CA LEU A 329 -11.20 1.78 5.43
C LEU A 329 -12.00 1.19 4.26
N GLU A 330 -13.10 1.82 3.85
CA GLU A 330 -13.91 1.39 2.72
C GLU A 330 -13.28 1.71 1.36
N THR A 331 -12.59 2.86 1.26
CA THR A 331 -12.17 3.41 -0.05
C THR A 331 -10.69 3.21 -0.36
N ASP A 332 -9.82 3.06 0.64
CA ASP A 332 -8.37 2.91 0.45
C ASP A 332 -7.94 1.44 0.44
N ALA A 333 -8.30 0.70 -0.61
CA ALA A 333 -7.89 -0.69 -0.78
C ALA A 333 -6.36 -0.86 -0.74
N THR A 334 -5.60 0.17 -1.10
CA THR A 334 -4.13 0.12 -1.14
C THR A 334 -3.50 -0.04 0.25
N HIS A 335 -4.10 0.53 1.30
CA HIS A 335 -3.53 0.48 2.66
C HIS A 335 -4.43 -0.27 3.64
N TYR A 336 -5.55 -0.83 3.16
CA TYR A 336 -6.55 -1.47 4.00
C TYR A 336 -5.96 -2.48 4.99
N GLY A 337 -5.15 -3.44 4.52
CA GLY A 337 -4.61 -4.50 5.37
C GLY A 337 -3.77 -3.96 6.55
N PHE A 338 -3.00 -2.89 6.33
CA PHE A 338 -2.23 -2.24 7.40
C PHE A 338 -3.14 -1.50 8.38
N CYS A 339 -4.11 -0.75 7.87
CA CYS A 339 -5.07 -0.02 8.70
C CYS A 339 -5.95 -0.97 9.52
N ALA A 340 -6.37 -2.10 8.95
CA ALA A 340 -7.14 -3.13 9.66
C ALA A 340 -6.37 -3.79 10.79
N GLY A 341 -5.06 -4.05 10.58
CA GLY A 341 -4.16 -4.52 11.62
C GLY A 341 -4.03 -3.50 12.77
N LEU A 342 -3.87 -2.22 12.43
CA LEU A 342 -3.83 -1.13 13.42
C LEU A 342 -5.13 -1.06 14.23
N GLU A 343 -6.29 -1.15 13.57
CA GLU A 343 -7.58 -1.17 14.26
C GLU A 343 -7.71 -2.34 15.25
N THR A 344 -7.19 -3.50 14.86
CA THR A 344 -7.18 -4.68 15.73
C THR A 344 -6.25 -4.48 16.92
N TYR A 345 -5.06 -3.92 16.71
CA TYR A 345 -4.11 -3.59 17.76
C TYR A 345 -4.70 -2.58 18.75
N LEU A 346 -5.27 -1.48 18.29
CA LEU A 346 -5.86 -0.46 19.16
C LEU A 346 -7.03 -1.01 19.98
N ALA A 347 -7.86 -1.87 19.39
CA ALA A 347 -8.95 -2.51 20.12
C ALA A 347 -8.46 -3.36 21.31
N THR A 348 -7.26 -3.96 21.17
CA THR A 348 -6.63 -4.74 22.25
C THR A 348 -5.92 -3.82 23.24
N LEU A 349 -5.09 -2.89 22.73
CA LEU A 349 -4.26 -2.01 23.58
C LEU A 349 -5.09 -1.09 24.48
N LEU A 350 -6.23 -0.62 23.98
CA LEU A 350 -7.09 0.36 24.64
C LEU A 350 -8.38 -0.24 25.22
N ALA A 351 -8.47 -1.58 25.32
CA ALA A 351 -9.69 -2.27 25.77
C ALA A 351 -10.20 -1.77 27.14
N ASP A 352 -9.30 -1.41 28.03
CA ASP A 352 -9.60 -0.97 29.41
C ASP A 352 -9.63 0.56 29.56
N GLN A 353 -9.49 1.32 28.44
CA GLN A 353 -9.40 2.79 28.48
C GLN A 353 -10.72 3.46 28.05
N ALA A 354 -11.56 3.80 29.03
CA ALA A 354 -12.85 4.46 28.79
C ALA A 354 -12.76 5.96 28.42
N SER A 355 -11.59 6.60 28.56
CA SER A 355 -11.46 8.08 28.47
C SER A 355 -10.70 8.57 27.22
N CYS A 356 -10.24 7.70 26.35
CA CYS A 356 -9.52 8.10 25.13
C CYS A 356 -10.49 8.68 24.10
N LEU A 357 -10.14 9.86 23.56
CA LEU A 357 -10.86 10.46 22.44
C LEU A 357 -10.21 10.09 21.12
N PHE A 358 -11.00 10.05 20.05
CA PHE A 358 -10.56 9.72 18.72
C PHE A 358 -10.93 10.80 17.70
N CYS A 359 -10.16 10.90 16.63
CA CYS A 359 -10.49 11.71 15.45
C CYS A 359 -9.94 11.03 14.19
N ASP A 360 -10.23 11.58 13.03
CA ASP A 360 -9.58 11.14 11.77
C ASP A 360 -8.08 11.44 11.81
N ALA A 361 -7.25 10.48 11.41
CA ALA A 361 -5.80 10.68 11.27
C ALA A 361 -5.43 11.82 10.31
N MET A 362 -6.35 12.20 9.41
CA MET A 362 -6.20 13.33 8.50
C MET A 362 -6.68 14.67 9.12
N ALA A 363 -7.13 14.68 10.36
CA ALA A 363 -7.66 15.89 11.01
C ALA A 363 -6.73 17.11 10.95
N PRO A 364 -5.38 17.01 11.07
CA PRO A 364 -4.51 18.17 10.87
C PRO A 364 -4.57 18.74 9.45
N VAL A 365 -4.75 17.89 8.43
CA VAL A 365 -4.90 18.35 7.04
C VAL A 365 -6.21 19.11 6.86
N TRP A 366 -7.29 18.58 7.40
CA TRP A 366 -8.59 19.24 7.37
C TRP A 366 -8.57 20.55 8.15
N LEU A 367 -7.99 20.55 9.35
CA LEU A 367 -7.82 21.76 10.15
C LEU A 367 -7.02 22.82 9.39
N ASN A 368 -5.89 22.45 8.77
CA ASN A 368 -5.08 23.41 8.00
C ASN A 368 -5.80 23.96 6.77
N ARG A 369 -6.74 23.21 6.17
CA ARG A 369 -7.58 23.70 5.07
C ARG A 369 -8.60 24.73 5.53
N MET A 370 -9.20 24.51 6.70
CA MET A 370 -10.20 25.41 7.28
C MET A 370 -9.56 26.62 7.96
N ASP A 371 -8.40 26.42 8.58
CA ASP A 371 -7.64 27.41 9.35
C ASP A 371 -6.15 27.31 9.00
N PRO A 372 -5.68 27.98 7.93
CA PRO A 372 -4.30 27.93 7.49
C PRO A 372 -3.31 28.25 8.61
N PHE A 373 -2.26 27.42 8.73
CA PHE A 373 -1.26 27.50 9.80
C PHE A 373 -1.82 27.35 11.22
N PHE A 374 -3.06 26.88 11.35
CA PHE A 374 -3.80 26.84 12.62
C PHE A 374 -3.87 28.23 13.27
N GLY A 375 -4.10 29.24 12.42
CA GLY A 375 -4.00 30.64 12.81
C GLY A 375 -4.91 31.01 13.97
N SER A 376 -6.13 30.48 14.04
CA SER A 376 -7.07 30.75 15.15
C SER A 376 -6.64 30.10 16.48
N LEU A 377 -5.76 29.08 16.44
CA LEU A 377 -5.25 28.38 17.61
C LEU A 377 -3.93 28.96 18.12
N LEU A 378 -3.05 29.36 17.19
CA LEU A 378 -1.65 29.65 17.50
C LEU A 378 -1.32 31.13 17.53
N ARG A 379 -2.13 31.99 16.89
CA ARG A 379 -1.85 33.43 16.82
C ARG A 379 -1.84 34.07 18.21
N GLY A 380 -0.76 34.80 18.47
CA GLY A 380 -0.60 35.56 19.71
C GLY A 380 -0.31 34.70 20.94
N LEU A 381 0.02 33.39 20.77
CA LEU A 381 0.53 32.61 21.87
C LEU A 381 1.81 33.25 22.43
N ASP A 382 1.99 33.19 23.73
CA ASP A 382 3.20 33.65 24.38
C ASP A 382 4.41 32.74 24.13
N PHE A 383 4.15 31.44 23.85
CA PHE A 383 5.17 30.45 23.57
C PHE A 383 4.67 29.37 22.59
N LEU A 384 5.56 28.92 21.71
CA LEU A 384 5.36 27.73 20.85
C LEU A 384 6.65 26.91 20.75
N GLY A 385 6.58 25.63 21.11
CA GLY A 385 7.64 24.65 20.79
C GLY A 385 7.39 24.01 19.44
N VAL A 386 8.44 23.75 18.66
CA VAL A 386 8.36 23.04 17.39
C VAL A 386 9.41 21.94 17.33
N VAL A 387 8.93 20.69 17.21
CA VAL A 387 9.78 19.50 17.05
C VAL A 387 9.62 19.03 15.61
N SER A 388 10.60 19.33 14.75
CA SER A 388 10.45 19.06 13.30
C SER A 388 11.81 18.96 12.58
N PRO A 389 11.82 18.39 11.35
CA PRO A 389 13.02 18.40 10.51
C PRO A 389 13.31 19.76 9.84
N HIS A 390 12.54 20.80 10.13
CA HIS A 390 12.68 22.13 9.54
C HIS A 390 13.12 23.14 10.61
N PRO A 391 14.41 23.41 10.76
CA PRO A 391 14.96 24.18 11.90
C PRO A 391 14.45 25.61 11.99
N ASP A 392 14.12 26.24 10.87
CA ASP A 392 13.62 27.61 10.81
C ASP A 392 12.09 27.73 10.87
N LEU A 393 11.35 26.59 10.88
CA LEU A 393 9.89 26.59 10.91
C LEU A 393 9.32 27.33 12.13
N ALA A 394 9.92 27.12 13.30
CA ALA A 394 9.51 27.79 14.53
C ALA A 394 9.55 29.32 14.39
N TYR A 395 10.63 29.86 13.84
CA TYR A 395 10.83 31.31 13.64
C TYR A 395 9.93 31.89 12.55
N ARG A 396 9.64 31.12 11.48
CA ARG A 396 8.69 31.52 10.45
C ARG A 396 7.27 31.62 11.03
N LEU A 397 6.85 30.63 11.83
CA LEU A 397 5.58 30.63 12.54
C LEU A 397 5.51 31.78 13.54
N GLN A 398 6.58 32.04 14.29
CA GLN A 398 6.66 33.17 15.24
C GLN A 398 6.34 34.50 14.54
N ARG A 399 7.01 34.76 13.43
CA ARG A 399 6.80 36.01 12.66
C ARG A 399 5.40 36.10 12.08
N HIS A 400 4.94 34.99 11.46
CA HIS A 400 3.63 34.97 10.77
C HIS A 400 2.43 35.08 11.73
N LEU A 401 2.52 34.41 12.87
CA LEU A 401 1.44 34.32 13.84
C LEU A 401 1.60 35.22 15.06
N GLN A 402 2.65 36.06 15.10
CA GLN A 402 2.94 36.99 16.20
C GLN A 402 3.07 36.28 17.55
N ILE A 403 3.82 35.16 17.59
CA ILE A 403 4.06 34.37 18.79
C ILE A 403 5.17 35.02 19.60
N GLY A 404 5.02 35.08 20.94
CA GLY A 404 5.94 35.77 21.84
C GLY A 404 7.34 35.13 21.85
N ALA A 405 7.43 33.85 22.13
CA ALA A 405 8.69 33.11 22.14
C ALA A 405 8.53 31.74 21.44
N VAL A 406 9.63 31.23 20.88
CA VAL A 406 9.66 29.91 20.26
C VAL A 406 10.85 29.08 20.75
N ALA A 407 10.68 27.76 20.74
CA ALA A 407 11.77 26.78 20.88
C ALA A 407 11.74 25.84 19.67
N SER A 408 12.91 25.61 19.04
CA SER A 408 13.07 24.63 17.97
C SER A 408 13.85 23.42 18.44
N TYR A 409 13.33 22.24 18.13
CA TYR A 409 13.97 20.94 18.37
C TYR A 409 14.14 20.24 17.03
N ASP A 410 15.35 20.29 16.52
CA ASP A 410 15.64 19.90 15.16
C ASP A 410 15.82 18.38 15.05
N LEU A 411 15.08 17.78 14.13
CA LEU A 411 15.13 16.36 13.81
C LEU A 411 15.79 16.13 12.45
N PRO A 412 16.38 14.96 12.20
CA PRO A 412 16.72 14.53 10.84
C PRO A 412 15.47 14.41 9.98
N GLY A 413 15.57 14.79 8.71
CA GLY A 413 14.49 14.63 7.75
C GLY A 413 14.24 13.18 7.38
N GLU A 414 13.01 12.86 6.96
CA GLU A 414 12.71 11.55 6.41
C GLU A 414 13.46 11.32 5.09
N THR A 415 13.96 10.10 4.87
CA THR A 415 14.72 9.72 3.65
C THR A 415 13.94 10.00 2.37
N ARG A 416 12.61 9.83 2.39
CA ARG A 416 11.73 10.12 1.25
C ARG A 416 11.70 11.60 0.84
N LEU A 417 12.09 12.51 1.72
CA LEU A 417 12.23 13.91 1.41
C LEU A 417 13.55 14.20 0.69
N GLY A 418 14.44 13.19 0.66
CA GLY A 418 15.71 13.20 -0.03
C GLY A 418 16.61 14.33 0.48
N ARG A 419 17.55 14.73 -0.38
CA ARG A 419 18.48 15.85 -0.10
C ARG A 419 17.80 17.21 0.05
N ALA A 420 16.48 17.30 -0.15
CA ALA A 420 15.75 18.56 -0.01
C ALA A 420 15.76 19.11 1.41
N ILE A 421 16.05 18.26 2.43
CA ILE A 421 16.19 18.70 3.84
C ILE A 421 17.64 18.46 4.29
N GLU A 422 18.60 19.09 3.62
CA GLU A 422 20.00 19.04 4.05
C GLU A 422 20.30 19.86 5.32
N HIS A 423 19.30 20.62 5.80
CA HIS A 423 19.47 21.60 6.88
C HIS A 423 19.19 21.04 8.28
N GLY A 424 18.62 19.85 8.37
CA GLY A 424 18.34 19.23 9.67
C GLY A 424 19.60 18.73 10.36
N ASN A 425 19.44 18.38 11.61
CA ASN A 425 20.48 17.82 12.46
C ASN A 425 21.09 16.59 11.78
N ARG A 426 22.41 16.66 11.53
CA ARG A 426 23.17 15.58 10.92
C ARG A 426 23.44 14.51 11.96
N GLY A 427 22.68 13.49 11.99
CA GLY A 427 22.82 12.34 12.88
C GLY A 427 21.75 11.31 12.60
N THR A 428 21.91 10.13 13.13
CA THR A 428 20.91 9.09 13.05
C THR A 428 19.74 9.48 13.93
N HIS A 429 18.53 9.55 13.37
CA HIS A 429 17.37 9.95 14.16
C HIS A 429 17.20 9.02 15.38
N PHE A 430 17.27 7.70 15.18
CA PHE A 430 17.25 6.73 16.24
C PHE A 430 18.59 5.95 16.29
N PRO A 431 19.20 5.78 17.47
CA PRO A 431 18.76 6.25 18.80
C PRO A 431 19.26 7.67 19.16
N GLU A 432 20.31 8.19 18.49
CA GLU A 432 21.10 9.34 18.98
C GLU A 432 20.29 10.64 19.11
N VAL A 433 19.68 11.09 18.01
CA VAL A 433 18.91 12.35 18.01
C VAL A 433 17.64 12.20 18.84
N TYR A 434 17.05 11.01 18.81
CA TYR A 434 15.87 10.68 19.61
C TYR A 434 16.10 10.86 21.11
N GLU A 435 17.13 10.23 21.67
CA GLU A 435 17.46 10.34 23.10
C GLU A 435 17.86 11.78 23.48
N ARG A 436 18.66 12.44 22.65
CA ARG A 436 19.04 13.83 22.85
C ARG A 436 17.85 14.77 22.85
N THR A 437 16.91 14.59 21.94
CA THR A 437 15.69 15.42 21.85
C THR A 437 14.82 15.21 23.07
N LEU A 438 14.59 13.96 23.50
CA LEU A 438 13.84 13.67 24.74
C LEU A 438 14.46 14.32 25.97
N ALA A 439 15.79 14.32 26.08
CA ALA A 439 16.50 14.96 27.18
C ALA A 439 16.45 16.50 27.13
N ALA A 440 16.43 17.06 25.92
CA ALA A 440 16.41 18.52 25.72
C ALA A 440 15.02 19.14 25.83
N LEU A 441 13.95 18.35 25.68
CA LEU A 441 12.58 18.85 25.74
C LEU A 441 12.30 19.49 27.10
N THR A 442 11.89 20.75 27.05
CA THR A 442 11.50 21.54 28.26
C THR A 442 10.19 22.24 28.00
N VAL A 443 9.28 22.22 28.97
CA VAL A 443 8.00 22.92 28.95
C VAL A 443 8.13 24.14 29.86
N PRO A 444 8.13 25.37 29.34
CA PRO A 444 8.45 26.55 30.13
C PRO A 444 7.35 26.90 31.15
N ARG A 445 6.14 26.46 30.93
CA ARG A 445 4.99 26.60 31.81
C ARG A 445 3.91 25.55 31.52
N PRO A 446 3.04 25.22 32.47
CA PRO A 446 1.90 24.35 32.20
C PRO A 446 1.06 24.84 31.01
N GLY A 447 0.64 23.92 30.16
CA GLY A 447 -0.16 24.19 28.97
C GLY A 447 0.59 24.88 27.82
N ALA A 448 1.93 25.02 27.86
CA ALA A 448 2.69 25.51 26.70
C ALA A 448 2.49 24.58 25.49
N VAL A 449 2.22 25.17 24.32
CA VAL A 449 1.86 24.43 23.11
C VAL A 449 3.09 24.00 22.32
N PHE A 450 3.07 22.78 21.83
CA PHE A 450 4.10 22.21 20.98
C PHE A 450 3.48 21.60 19.71
N LEU A 451 4.08 21.88 18.56
CA LEU A 451 3.81 21.20 17.30
C LEU A 451 4.88 20.12 17.07
N VAL A 452 4.46 18.92 16.78
CA VAL A 452 5.34 17.78 16.61
C VAL A 452 5.20 17.19 15.21
N ALA A 453 6.31 17.08 14.49
CA ALA A 453 6.42 16.46 13.17
C ALA A 453 7.59 15.48 13.14
N GLY A 454 7.52 14.44 13.99
CA GLY A 454 8.58 13.46 14.23
C GLY A 454 8.29 12.05 13.72
N GLY A 455 7.30 11.86 12.82
CA GLY A 455 6.90 10.56 12.30
C GLY A 455 6.52 9.59 13.43
N LEU A 456 7.05 8.35 13.39
CA LEU A 456 6.83 7.35 14.43
C LEU A 456 7.25 7.85 15.82
N LEU A 457 8.44 8.42 15.93
CA LEU A 457 8.99 8.88 17.22
C LEU A 457 8.23 10.10 17.77
N GLY A 458 7.52 10.82 16.90
CA GLY A 458 6.68 11.96 17.28
C GLY A 458 5.66 11.62 18.37
N LYS A 459 5.16 10.38 18.41
CA LYS A 459 4.21 9.91 19.44
C LYS A 459 4.83 9.96 20.83
N ILE A 460 6.08 9.52 20.93
CA ILE A 460 6.83 9.53 22.20
C ILE A 460 7.22 10.97 22.59
N TYR A 461 7.57 11.81 21.61
CA TYR A 461 7.78 13.24 21.90
C TYR A 461 6.51 13.91 22.40
N CYS A 462 5.34 13.59 21.85
CA CYS A 462 4.07 14.10 22.34
C CYS A 462 3.78 13.66 23.77
N ASP A 463 4.02 12.39 24.10
CA ASP A 463 3.85 11.87 25.46
C ASP A 463 4.81 12.56 26.43
N ARG A 464 6.08 12.70 26.07
CA ARG A 464 7.08 13.40 26.89
C ARG A 464 6.71 14.85 27.17
N ILE A 465 6.22 15.58 26.18
CA ILE A 465 5.76 16.98 26.34
C ILE A 465 4.57 17.01 27.30
N ARG A 466 3.62 16.09 27.17
CA ARG A 466 2.46 15.96 28.06
C ARG A 466 2.89 15.66 29.49
N GLU A 467 3.82 14.71 29.72
CA GLU A 467 4.39 14.42 31.02
C GLU A 467 5.02 15.65 31.69
N LEU A 468 5.68 16.49 30.88
CA LEU A 468 6.29 17.74 31.37
C LEU A 468 5.26 18.87 31.60
N GLY A 469 3.97 18.61 31.35
CA GLY A 469 2.90 19.57 31.60
C GLY A 469 2.50 20.40 30.36
N GLY A 470 3.01 20.10 29.18
CA GLY A 470 2.71 20.79 27.93
C GLY A 470 1.50 20.24 27.17
N ILE A 471 1.17 20.91 26.08
CA ILE A 471 0.17 20.49 25.07
C ILE A 471 0.90 20.14 23.79
N ALA A 472 0.86 18.87 23.37
CA ALA A 472 1.53 18.36 22.20
C ALA A 472 0.54 18.02 21.09
N LEU A 473 0.77 18.56 19.89
CA LEU A 473 -0.06 18.36 18.70
C LEU A 473 0.78 17.72 17.58
N ASP A 474 0.53 16.44 17.25
CA ASP A 474 1.18 15.75 16.12
C ASP A 474 0.59 16.26 14.79
N ILE A 475 1.30 17.14 14.13
CA ILE A 475 0.93 17.73 12.84
C ILE A 475 1.50 16.98 11.63
N GLY A 476 2.53 16.14 11.84
CA GLY A 476 3.18 15.33 10.80
C GLY A 476 3.57 16.14 9.57
N ALA A 477 3.18 15.64 8.38
CA ALA A 477 3.57 16.21 7.08
C ALA A 477 3.05 17.64 6.80
N ILE A 478 2.18 18.20 7.66
CA ILE A 478 1.80 19.61 7.56
C ILE A 478 3.01 20.51 7.74
N ALA A 479 3.96 20.13 8.62
CA ALA A 479 5.20 20.86 8.79
C ALA A 479 6.02 20.96 7.50
N ASP A 480 6.06 19.88 6.71
CA ASP A 480 6.74 19.85 5.40
C ASP A 480 6.09 20.87 4.44
N ALA A 481 4.75 20.86 4.37
CA ALA A 481 4.02 21.78 3.52
C ALA A 481 4.25 23.24 3.92
N TRP A 482 4.19 23.55 5.22
CA TRP A 482 4.44 24.91 5.72
C TRP A 482 5.89 25.38 5.44
N ALA A 483 6.84 24.46 5.47
CA ALA A 483 8.22 24.75 5.10
C ALA A 483 8.47 24.84 3.58
N GLY A 484 7.46 24.57 2.75
CA GLY A 484 7.54 24.63 1.29
C GLY A 484 7.92 23.31 0.61
N TYR A 485 7.97 22.20 1.35
CA TYR A 485 8.33 20.87 0.84
C TYR A 485 7.07 20.00 0.64
N ASN A 486 6.22 20.36 -0.32
CA ASN A 486 5.00 19.60 -0.58
C ASN A 486 5.25 18.42 -1.53
N ARG A 487 5.61 17.26 -1.02
CA ARG A 487 5.86 16.03 -1.80
C ARG A 487 4.85 14.91 -1.54
N ARG A 488 3.77 15.17 -0.79
CA ARG A 488 2.76 14.14 -0.48
C ARG A 488 1.52 14.19 -1.38
N GLY A 489 1.67 14.67 -2.62
CA GLY A 489 0.61 14.66 -3.62
C GLY A 489 -0.58 15.55 -3.28
N GLN A 490 -1.73 15.28 -3.90
CA GLN A 490 -2.92 16.14 -3.89
C GLN A 490 -3.46 16.54 -2.50
N LEU A 491 -3.20 15.75 -1.45
CA LEU A 491 -3.70 16.05 -0.11
C LEU A 491 -3.13 17.35 0.48
N LEU A 492 -1.90 17.72 0.10
CA LEU A 492 -1.22 18.92 0.57
C LEU A 492 -0.89 19.92 -0.55
N GLU A 493 -1.22 19.64 -1.80
CA GLU A 493 -0.89 20.47 -2.97
C GLU A 493 -1.34 21.95 -2.85
N ARG A 494 -2.37 22.19 -2.05
CA ARG A 494 -2.92 23.54 -1.79
C ARG A 494 -2.60 24.07 -0.40
N ALA A 495 -1.76 23.36 0.36
CA ALA A 495 -1.36 23.87 1.67
C ALA A 495 -0.45 25.11 1.47
N PRO A 496 -0.74 26.25 2.09
CA PRO A 496 0.11 27.42 1.97
C PRO A 496 1.48 27.15 2.61
N ALA A 497 2.54 27.63 1.94
CA ALA A 497 3.88 27.67 2.51
C ALA A 497 4.11 29.01 3.22
N LEU A 498 4.84 28.95 4.34
CA LEU A 498 5.32 30.17 4.99
C LEU A 498 6.44 30.80 4.16
N ALA A 499 6.45 32.10 4.06
CA ALA A 499 7.58 32.82 3.49
C ALA A 499 8.88 32.51 4.25
N PRO A 500 10.02 32.45 3.55
CA PRO A 500 11.32 32.21 4.17
C PRO A 500 11.68 33.24 5.24
#